data_dd720c2f1f563f8d37f51f1ed337fe74
#
_entry.id   dd720c2f1f563f8d37f51f1ed337fe74
#
_cell.length_a   1.000
_cell.length_b   1.000
_cell.length_c   1.000
_cell.angle_alpha   90.00
_cell.angle_beta   90.00
_cell.angle_gamma   90.00
#
_symmetry.space_group_name_H-M   'P 1'
#
loop_
_entity.id
_entity.type
_entity.pdbx_description
1 polymer ?
#
loop_
_entity_poly.entity_id
_entity_poly.type
_entity_poly.pdbx_seq_one_letter_code
_entity_poly.pdbx_strand_id
1 'polypeptide(L)'
;MASLKQFRLPDVGEGLTEAEIVHWHVKVGDAVTQNQTIVDIETAKALVELPSPFEGIVSELLIPEGTTVEVGTPIIIIDVAPAAVAAASVAPAIDGESPAPDDMVPSIGAVSEMSAGRTANLVGYGPRADSAVRRRQRQAPAATSSRPTPNWPSVAASVAVPSIAAPDLSVTDDGADDGFVVSVLAKPPIRKLARDLGIDVQLLHGTGPDGTITRSDVEAAADTSRQAAPTRPLPRGGEERIPIRGVRKATAQAMVNSVLTVPHVTEFTTIDVTRSMRAVTRLRELPEFADVKVSPLLLVAKAILLGLERYPMVNSTWDEPNGEIVVKHYVNLGIAAATPRGLVVPNIKNAEALSLPQLARSINALALTAREGRTSVADMQRGSFTITNVGVFGVDTGTPIINPGEAAILAFGAIREQPWVHRGKVKPRYVTTLALSFDHRIIDGELGSRFLRDVAMFLEDPASSLLARL
;
A
#
# COMPACT_ATOMS: atom_id res chain seq x y z
N MET A 1 -45.88 20.33 25.84
CA MET A 1 -45.60 18.94 25.45
C MET A 1 -44.25 18.92 24.83
N ALA A 2 -43.35 18.05 25.32
CA ALA A 2 -41.99 17.93 24.77
C ALA A 2 -42.10 17.53 23.28
N SER A 3 -41.45 18.27 22.41
CA SER A 3 -41.39 17.98 20.97
C SER A 3 -40.07 17.31 20.65
N LEU A 4 -40.01 16.01 20.88
CA LEU A 4 -38.80 15.21 20.61
C LEU A 4 -38.62 15.01 19.12
N LYS A 5 -37.48 15.43 18.60
CA LYS A 5 -37.06 15.17 17.23
C LYS A 5 -35.83 14.27 17.21
N GLN A 6 -35.87 13.28 16.33
CA GLN A 6 -34.75 12.38 16.10
C GLN A 6 -33.90 12.92 14.94
N PHE A 7 -32.59 13.09 15.17
CA PHE A 7 -31.67 13.34 14.10
C PHE A 7 -31.06 12.00 13.67
N ARG A 8 -31.15 11.76 12.36
CA ARG A 8 -30.65 10.54 11.73
C ARG A 8 -29.35 10.81 11.04
N LEU A 9 -28.46 9.84 11.02
CA LEU A 9 -27.20 9.92 10.30
C LEU A 9 -27.46 10.25 8.82
N PRO A 10 -27.10 11.46 8.32
CA PRO A 10 -27.34 11.83 6.95
C PRO A 10 -26.34 11.11 6.03
N ASP A 11 -26.70 10.98 4.74
CA ASP A 11 -25.72 10.66 3.70
C ASP A 11 -24.86 11.91 3.45
N VAL A 12 -23.62 11.87 3.92
CA VAL A 12 -22.67 13.00 3.81
C VAL A 12 -21.94 13.05 2.47
N GLY A 13 -22.48 12.36 1.46
CA GLY A 13 -22.02 12.38 0.08
C GLY A 13 -21.43 11.05 -0.42
N GLU A 14 -21.64 10.77 -1.71
CA GLU A 14 -21.08 9.65 -2.49
C GLU A 14 -21.57 8.23 -2.09
N GLY A 15 -22.84 8.07 -1.63
CA GLY A 15 -23.44 6.75 -1.46
C GLY A 15 -22.81 5.91 -0.35
N LEU A 16 -22.42 6.54 0.75
CA LEU A 16 -21.95 5.84 1.95
C LEU A 16 -23.08 5.05 2.58
N THR A 17 -22.82 3.79 2.94
CA THR A 17 -23.80 2.92 3.59
C THR A 17 -23.69 2.96 5.11
N GLU A 18 -22.53 3.28 5.66
CA GLU A 18 -22.25 3.29 7.10
C GLU A 18 -21.18 4.34 7.48
N ALA A 19 -21.19 4.83 8.74
CA ALA A 19 -20.16 5.65 9.35
C ALA A 19 -19.95 5.28 10.81
N GLU A 20 -18.73 5.52 11.36
CA GLU A 20 -18.42 5.27 12.77
C GLU A 20 -18.51 6.59 13.56
N ILE A 21 -19.21 6.59 14.69
CA ILE A 21 -19.24 7.75 15.60
C ILE A 21 -17.93 7.80 16.37
N VAL A 22 -17.11 8.85 16.11
CA VAL A 22 -15.79 9.00 16.72
C VAL A 22 -15.86 9.75 18.04
N HIS A 23 -16.52 10.92 18.04
CA HIS A 23 -16.59 11.77 19.21
C HIS A 23 -17.87 12.57 19.26
N TRP A 24 -18.50 12.66 20.45
CA TRP A 24 -19.63 13.54 20.72
C TRP A 24 -19.15 14.86 21.32
N HIS A 25 -19.49 15.99 20.68
CA HIS A 25 -19.22 17.33 21.21
C HIS A 25 -20.25 17.80 22.22
N VAL A 26 -21.33 17.03 22.40
CA VAL A 26 -22.46 17.36 23.29
C VAL A 26 -22.80 16.19 24.21
N LYS A 27 -23.40 16.49 25.36
CA LYS A 27 -23.85 15.52 26.37
C LYS A 27 -25.36 15.62 26.56
N VAL A 28 -25.97 14.59 27.11
CA VAL A 28 -27.38 14.61 27.51
C VAL A 28 -27.61 15.75 28.48
N GLY A 29 -28.56 16.61 28.16
CA GLY A 29 -28.88 17.83 28.92
C GLY A 29 -28.26 19.12 28.37
N ASP A 30 -27.34 19.06 27.40
CA ASP A 30 -26.75 20.26 26.80
C ASP A 30 -27.72 20.94 25.85
N ALA A 31 -27.69 22.29 25.84
CA ALA A 31 -28.41 23.11 24.88
C ALA A 31 -27.59 23.16 23.57
N VAL A 32 -28.23 22.89 22.45
CA VAL A 32 -27.64 22.95 21.11
C VAL A 32 -28.37 23.97 20.24
N THR A 33 -27.59 24.69 19.43
CA THR A 33 -28.14 25.64 18.45
C THR A 33 -28.14 25.01 17.05
N GLN A 34 -28.96 25.55 16.16
CA GLN A 34 -28.97 25.09 14.77
C GLN A 34 -27.60 25.34 14.12
N ASN A 35 -27.08 24.35 13.39
CA ASN A 35 -25.75 24.33 12.76
C ASN A 35 -24.55 24.26 13.72
N GLN A 36 -24.76 24.02 15.01
CA GLN A 36 -23.68 23.69 15.95
C GLN A 36 -23.17 22.27 15.69
N THR A 37 -21.84 22.07 15.61
CA THR A 37 -21.23 20.75 15.51
C THR A 37 -21.57 19.92 16.76
N ILE A 38 -22.16 18.74 16.56
CA ILE A 38 -22.63 17.87 17.67
C ILE A 38 -21.86 16.56 17.71
N VAL A 39 -21.35 16.07 16.60
CA VAL A 39 -20.68 14.77 16.51
C VAL A 39 -19.69 14.72 15.36
N ASP A 40 -18.56 14.07 15.59
CA ASP A 40 -17.58 13.70 14.56
C ASP A 40 -17.84 12.27 14.15
N ILE A 41 -17.98 12.05 12.86
CA ILE A 41 -18.12 10.71 12.27
C ILE A 41 -16.92 10.39 11.37
N GLU A 42 -16.44 9.17 11.48
CA GLU A 42 -15.43 8.65 10.54
C GLU A 42 -16.15 7.83 9.48
N THR A 43 -16.00 8.30 8.25
CA THR A 43 -16.44 7.57 7.05
C THR A 43 -15.27 6.78 6.46
N ALA A 44 -15.52 5.91 5.49
CA ALA A 44 -14.44 5.22 4.76
C ALA A 44 -13.43 6.19 4.10
N LYS A 45 -13.78 7.49 3.93
CA LYS A 45 -13.00 8.46 3.18
C LYS A 45 -12.46 9.62 4.03
N ALA A 46 -13.17 10.08 5.03
CA ALA A 46 -12.80 11.24 5.84
C ALA A 46 -13.47 11.25 7.21
N LEU A 47 -12.88 12.02 8.13
CA LEU A 47 -13.55 12.48 9.34
C LEU A 47 -14.43 13.68 8.97
N VAL A 48 -15.72 13.63 9.30
CA VAL A 48 -16.71 14.64 8.98
C VAL A 48 -17.40 15.10 10.25
N GLU A 49 -17.45 16.41 10.48
CA GLU A 49 -18.21 17.03 11.57
C GLU A 49 -19.68 17.20 11.14
N LEU A 50 -20.61 16.69 11.93
CA LEU A 50 -22.05 16.84 11.66
C LEU A 50 -22.64 17.95 12.52
N PRO A 51 -23.27 18.97 11.88
CA PRO A 51 -23.98 20.00 12.59
C PRO A 51 -25.41 19.55 12.97
N SER A 52 -25.91 20.08 14.07
CA SER A 52 -27.32 19.89 14.46
C SER A 52 -28.29 20.59 13.51
N PRO A 53 -29.28 19.89 12.96
CA PRO A 53 -30.32 20.52 12.15
C PRO A 53 -31.42 21.21 13.00
N PHE A 54 -31.37 20.99 14.34
CA PHE A 54 -32.38 21.48 15.28
C PHE A 54 -31.74 22.28 16.40
N GLU A 55 -32.49 23.26 16.89
CA GLU A 55 -32.21 23.98 18.15
C GLU A 55 -33.02 23.34 19.25
N GLY A 56 -32.40 23.08 20.43
CA GLY A 56 -33.08 22.46 21.56
C GLY A 56 -32.13 21.93 22.62
N ILE A 57 -32.64 21.02 23.46
CA ILE A 57 -31.87 20.35 24.50
C ILE A 57 -31.66 18.89 24.13
N VAL A 58 -30.45 18.38 24.24
CA VAL A 58 -30.14 16.97 24.00
C VAL A 58 -30.86 16.10 25.04
N SER A 59 -31.82 15.31 24.58
CA SER A 59 -32.59 14.42 25.44
C SER A 59 -31.88 13.08 25.64
N GLU A 60 -31.35 12.51 24.57
CA GLU A 60 -30.68 11.20 24.63
C GLU A 60 -29.68 11.04 23.48
N LEU A 61 -28.54 10.41 23.75
CA LEU A 61 -27.57 9.92 22.76
C LEU A 61 -27.83 8.43 22.55
N LEU A 62 -28.31 8.04 21.37
CA LEU A 62 -28.74 6.67 21.07
C LEU A 62 -27.57 5.73 20.80
N ILE A 63 -26.45 6.26 20.37
CA ILE A 63 -25.31 5.48 19.91
C ILE A 63 -24.04 5.94 20.67
N PRO A 64 -23.28 5.01 21.28
CA PRO A 64 -22.03 5.34 21.96
C PRO A 64 -20.91 5.57 20.94
N GLU A 65 -19.86 6.30 21.39
CA GLU A 65 -18.62 6.49 20.62
C GLU A 65 -17.96 5.16 20.24
N GLY A 66 -17.34 5.10 19.08
CA GLY A 66 -16.66 3.91 18.54
C GLY A 66 -17.61 2.88 17.92
N THR A 67 -18.86 3.24 17.64
CA THR A 67 -19.86 2.34 17.04
C THR A 67 -20.12 2.73 15.59
N THR A 68 -20.05 1.74 14.68
CA THR A 68 -20.42 1.90 13.27
C THR A 68 -21.93 1.81 13.12
N VAL A 69 -22.51 2.77 12.38
CA VAL A 69 -23.96 2.95 12.21
C VAL A 69 -24.32 3.10 10.75
N GLU A 70 -25.40 2.49 10.30
CA GLU A 70 -25.90 2.64 8.93
C GLU A 70 -26.54 4.03 8.71
N VAL A 71 -26.37 4.59 7.50
CA VAL A 71 -27.01 5.84 7.08
C VAL A 71 -28.53 5.73 7.24
N GLY A 72 -29.14 6.78 7.79
CA GLY A 72 -30.59 6.82 8.12
C GLY A 72 -30.95 6.34 9.52
N THR A 73 -30.01 5.76 10.28
CA THR A 73 -30.24 5.35 11.68
C THR A 73 -30.30 6.58 12.59
N PRO A 74 -31.29 6.67 13.53
CA PRO A 74 -31.33 7.75 14.50
C PRO A 74 -30.15 7.65 15.48
N ILE A 75 -29.42 8.77 15.67
CA ILE A 75 -28.19 8.82 16.49
C ILE A 75 -28.36 9.66 17.76
N ILE A 76 -29.24 10.68 17.73
CA ILE A 76 -29.49 11.58 18.86
C ILE A 76 -30.96 12.02 18.87
N ILE A 77 -31.50 12.27 20.07
CA ILE A 77 -32.83 12.85 20.27
C ILE A 77 -32.68 14.23 20.91
N ILE A 78 -33.29 15.23 20.26
CA ILE A 78 -33.29 16.63 20.74
C ILE A 78 -34.73 17.06 21.03
N ASP A 79 -34.96 17.65 22.23
CA ASP A 79 -36.22 18.25 22.59
C ASP A 79 -36.24 19.70 22.12
N VAL A 80 -37.09 19.95 21.12
CA VAL A 80 -37.31 21.25 20.42
C VAL A 80 -38.50 22.02 21.04
N ALA A 81 -38.77 21.85 22.32
CA ALA A 81 -39.82 22.62 22.97
C ALA A 81 -39.49 24.14 22.88
N PRO A 82 -40.46 25.02 22.65
CA PRO A 82 -40.17 26.43 22.48
C PRO A 82 -39.68 27.03 23.80
N ALA A 83 -38.36 27.24 23.88
CA ALA A 83 -37.79 28.09 24.92
C ALA A 83 -38.21 29.52 24.66
N ALA A 84 -38.93 30.13 25.60
CA ALA A 84 -39.29 31.52 25.55
C ALA A 84 -38.04 32.43 25.56
N VAL A 85 -37.93 33.22 24.51
CA VAL A 85 -37.31 34.54 24.38
C VAL A 85 -36.03 34.88 25.17
N ALA A 86 -34.95 35.14 24.43
CA ALA A 86 -34.18 36.34 24.63
C ALA A 86 -33.67 36.86 23.27
N ALA A 87 -34.22 38.00 22.90
CA ALA A 87 -33.99 38.71 21.66
C ALA A 87 -32.67 39.46 21.65
N ALA A 88 -32.06 39.58 20.45
CA ALA A 88 -31.53 40.83 19.89
C ALA A 88 -30.89 40.49 18.53
N SER A 89 -31.63 40.87 17.44
CA SER A 89 -31.40 42.01 16.56
C SER A 89 -30.03 42.03 15.89
N VAL A 90 -29.92 41.83 14.58
CA VAL A 90 -30.01 42.82 13.51
C VAL A 90 -29.92 42.16 12.15
N ALA A 91 -30.89 42.36 11.26
CA ALA A 91 -30.79 42.21 9.82
C ALA A 91 -30.27 43.51 9.19
N PRO A 92 -29.87 43.62 7.92
CA PRO A 92 -30.87 43.55 6.84
C PRO A 92 -30.42 42.78 5.56
N ALA A 93 -31.44 42.51 4.79
CA ALA A 93 -31.54 42.00 3.45
C ALA A 93 -30.85 42.81 2.36
N ILE A 94 -30.60 42.20 1.22
CA ILE A 94 -30.97 42.71 -0.12
C ILE A 94 -31.07 41.56 -1.12
N ASP A 95 -32.16 41.49 -1.77
CA ASP A 95 -32.75 41.08 -3.03
C ASP A 95 -31.86 40.70 -4.22
N GLY A 96 -32.46 39.86 -5.06
CA GLY A 96 -32.24 39.83 -6.52
C GLY A 96 -32.08 38.42 -7.08
N GLU A 97 -33.12 37.77 -7.44
CA GLU A 97 -33.81 37.57 -8.71
C GLU A 97 -33.31 36.41 -9.60
N SER A 98 -34.18 35.45 -9.75
CA SER A 98 -34.19 34.41 -10.79
C SER A 98 -34.58 35.01 -12.16
N PRO A 99 -34.23 34.44 -13.31
CA PRO A 99 -35.16 33.53 -13.98
C PRO A 99 -34.56 32.35 -14.76
N ALA A 100 -35.32 31.27 -14.82
CA ALA A 100 -35.38 30.36 -15.94
C ALA A 100 -36.45 30.91 -16.95
N PRO A 101 -36.73 30.39 -18.15
CA PRO A 101 -36.50 29.05 -18.69
C PRO A 101 -36.13 29.00 -20.22
N ASP A 102 -36.19 27.85 -20.80
CA ASP A 102 -36.67 27.42 -22.11
C ASP A 102 -35.70 26.66 -23.03
N ASP A 103 -36.12 25.41 -23.23
CA ASP A 103 -36.32 24.69 -24.48
C ASP A 103 -35.25 24.68 -25.57
N MET A 104 -34.79 23.50 -25.93
CA MET A 104 -35.11 22.84 -27.21
C MET A 104 -34.37 21.53 -27.43
N VAL A 105 -35.13 20.47 -27.60
CA VAL A 105 -34.74 19.25 -28.28
C VAL A 105 -34.77 19.48 -29.78
N PRO A 106 -33.95 18.86 -30.60
CA PRO A 106 -34.50 18.05 -31.67
C PRO A 106 -33.91 16.62 -31.76
N SER A 107 -34.82 15.70 -31.83
CA SER A 107 -34.77 14.35 -32.37
C SER A 107 -34.50 14.39 -33.89
N ILE A 108 -33.98 13.27 -34.42
CA ILE A 108 -34.03 12.68 -35.77
C ILE A 108 -32.61 12.14 -36.09
N GLY A 109 -32.36 10.94 -36.55
CA GLY A 109 -33.17 9.93 -37.20
C GLY A 109 -32.28 8.73 -37.46
N ALA A 110 -32.91 7.61 -37.59
CA ALA A 110 -32.37 6.32 -37.99
C ALA A 110 -31.93 6.31 -39.46
N VAL A 111 -30.86 5.58 -39.76
CA VAL A 111 -30.67 4.76 -40.99
C VAL A 111 -29.64 3.68 -40.67
N SER A 112 -30.07 2.46 -40.61
CA SER A 112 -30.08 1.45 -41.69
C SER A 112 -28.79 0.67 -41.85
N GLU A 113 -28.89 -0.58 -41.40
CA GLU A 113 -28.37 -1.83 -41.97
C GLU A 113 -27.36 -1.76 -43.12
N MET A 114 -26.23 -2.49 -42.90
CA MET A 114 -25.91 -3.62 -43.82
C MET A 114 -24.87 -4.53 -43.17
N SER A 115 -25.33 -5.64 -42.74
CA SER A 115 -24.93 -7.03 -42.95
C SER A 115 -23.63 -7.29 -43.71
N ALA A 116 -22.74 -8.07 -43.09
CA ALA A 116 -22.22 -9.31 -43.70
C ALA A 116 -21.34 -10.06 -42.69
N GLY A 117 -21.87 -11.11 -42.15
CA GLY A 117 -21.30 -12.43 -41.98
C GLY A 117 -19.90 -12.54 -41.41
N ARG A 118 -19.78 -12.49 -40.07
CA ARG A 118 -18.65 -13.10 -39.35
C ARG A 118 -19.20 -13.89 -38.18
N THR A 119 -18.98 -15.19 -38.20
CA THR A 119 -19.27 -16.07 -37.09
C THR A 119 -18.09 -15.93 -36.08
N ALA A 120 -18.38 -15.49 -34.88
CA ALA A 120 -17.39 -15.41 -33.79
C ALA A 120 -17.16 -16.79 -33.18
N ASN A 121 -15.92 -17.24 -33.12
CA ASN A 121 -15.50 -18.41 -32.33
C ASN A 121 -14.88 -17.94 -31.01
N LEU A 122 -14.96 -18.77 -29.98
CA LEU A 122 -14.54 -18.49 -28.59
C LEU A 122 -13.05 -18.10 -28.44
N VAL A 123 -12.23 -18.16 -29.45
CA VAL A 123 -10.80 -17.80 -29.44
C VAL A 123 -10.42 -17.14 -30.78
N GLY A 124 -10.78 -15.88 -30.98
CA GLY A 124 -10.35 -15.08 -32.13
C GLY A 124 -11.11 -15.35 -33.46
N TYR A 125 -10.92 -14.46 -34.41
CA TYR A 125 -11.53 -14.59 -35.74
C TYR A 125 -10.82 -15.66 -36.60
N GLY A 126 -11.55 -16.69 -37.03
CA GLY A 126 -11.05 -17.70 -37.95
C GLY A 126 -10.73 -17.17 -39.38
N PRO A 127 -9.92 -17.89 -40.18
CA PRO A 127 -9.54 -17.45 -41.49
C PRO A 127 -10.73 -17.42 -42.48
N ARG A 128 -10.66 -16.47 -43.43
CA ARG A 128 -11.67 -16.30 -44.49
C ARG A 128 -11.87 -17.57 -45.29
N ALA A 129 -13.12 -17.87 -45.62
CA ALA A 129 -13.58 -19.10 -46.29
C ALA A 129 -13.33 -19.16 -47.81
N ASP A 130 -12.43 -18.37 -48.40
CA ASP A 130 -12.15 -18.40 -49.83
C ASP A 130 -10.65 -18.44 -50.10
N SER A 131 -10.12 -19.64 -50.19
CA SER A 131 -9.03 -20.04 -51.10
C SER A 131 -8.64 -21.50 -50.86
N ALA A 132 -9.36 -22.40 -51.46
CA ALA A 132 -8.96 -23.79 -51.60
C ALA A 132 -7.93 -23.94 -52.73
N VAL A 133 -6.64 -23.88 -52.39
CA VAL A 133 -5.58 -24.39 -53.27
C VAL A 133 -5.15 -25.75 -52.76
N ARG A 134 -5.49 -26.79 -53.50
CA ARG A 134 -5.07 -28.18 -53.29
C ARG A 134 -3.55 -28.27 -53.28
N ARG A 135 -2.95 -28.54 -52.14
CA ARG A 135 -1.54 -28.95 -52.03
C ARG A 135 -1.47 -30.47 -51.87
N ARG A 136 -0.81 -31.11 -52.86
CA ARG A 136 -0.55 -32.55 -52.94
C ARG A 136 0.09 -33.05 -51.62
N GLN A 137 -0.51 -34.09 -51.05
CA GLN A 137 0.09 -34.89 -49.97
C GLN A 137 1.33 -35.62 -50.50
N ARG A 138 2.48 -35.36 -49.92
CA ARG A 138 3.65 -36.26 -49.95
C ARG A 138 3.57 -37.15 -48.71
N GLN A 139 3.44 -38.45 -48.93
CA GLN A 139 3.61 -39.49 -47.93
C GLN A 139 5.05 -39.46 -47.41
N ALA A 140 5.24 -39.43 -46.11
CA ALA A 140 6.50 -39.69 -45.45
C ALA A 140 6.45 -41.08 -44.78
N PRO A 141 7.57 -41.83 -44.75
CA PRO A 141 7.57 -43.19 -44.25
C PRO A 141 7.55 -43.27 -42.74
N ALA A 142 6.93 -44.32 -42.24
CA ALA A 142 6.87 -44.65 -40.82
C ALA A 142 8.26 -44.89 -40.22
N ALA A 143 8.61 -44.12 -39.21
CA ALA A 143 9.76 -44.40 -38.35
C ALA A 143 9.26 -44.80 -36.96
N THR A 144 9.41 -46.07 -36.65
CA THR A 144 9.36 -46.66 -35.33
C THR A 144 10.55 -46.14 -34.53
N SER A 145 10.30 -45.37 -33.46
CA SER A 145 11.33 -45.06 -32.47
C SER A 145 10.71 -45.09 -31.08
N SER A 146 10.96 -46.21 -30.44
CA SER A 146 10.77 -46.40 -29.00
C SER A 146 11.73 -45.51 -28.21
N ARG A 147 11.19 -44.54 -27.50
CA ARG A 147 11.92 -43.71 -26.55
C ARG A 147 11.92 -44.40 -25.18
N PRO A 148 13.07 -44.64 -24.53
CA PRO A 148 13.09 -45.16 -23.16
C PRO A 148 12.68 -44.03 -22.20
N THR A 149 11.75 -44.34 -21.29
CA THR A 149 11.40 -43.52 -20.14
C THR A 149 12.54 -43.59 -19.10
N PRO A 150 13.01 -42.48 -18.55
CA PRO A 150 13.95 -42.48 -17.46
C PRO A 150 13.27 -42.99 -16.18
N ASN A 151 13.79 -44.06 -15.64
CA ASN A 151 13.40 -44.63 -14.35
C ASN A 151 14.06 -43.81 -13.24
N TRP A 152 13.29 -43.04 -12.48
CA TRP A 152 13.77 -42.34 -11.28
C TRP A 152 13.60 -43.27 -10.09
N PRO A 153 14.67 -43.58 -9.32
CA PRO A 153 14.51 -44.37 -8.11
C PRO A 153 13.78 -43.56 -7.05
N SER A 154 12.67 -44.10 -6.56
CA SER A 154 11.97 -43.61 -5.36
C SER A 154 12.84 -43.91 -4.15
N VAL A 155 13.49 -42.91 -3.59
CA VAL A 155 14.18 -42.99 -2.31
C VAL A 155 13.22 -42.55 -1.22
N ALA A 156 12.49 -43.53 -0.67
CA ALA A 156 11.86 -43.39 0.64
C ALA A 156 12.94 -43.60 1.71
N ALA A 157 13.61 -42.53 2.10
CA ALA A 157 14.49 -42.54 3.26
C ALA A 157 13.71 -42.03 4.48
N SER A 158 13.29 -42.97 5.30
CA SER A 158 12.80 -42.72 6.66
C SER A 158 13.99 -42.26 7.51
N VAL A 159 14.07 -40.98 7.81
CA VAL A 159 15.04 -40.44 8.76
C VAL A 159 14.43 -40.51 10.15
N ALA A 160 14.91 -41.48 10.94
CA ALA A 160 14.63 -41.53 12.36
C ALA A 160 15.32 -40.36 13.07
N VAL A 161 14.54 -39.51 13.74
CA VAL A 161 15.02 -38.42 14.60
C VAL A 161 15.43 -39.06 15.95
N PRO A 162 16.67 -38.90 16.42
CA PRO A 162 17.03 -39.37 17.77
C PRO A 162 16.36 -38.48 18.82
N SER A 163 15.60 -39.10 19.70
CA SER A 163 15.03 -38.48 20.90
C SER A 163 16.15 -38.19 21.90
N ILE A 164 16.44 -36.93 22.15
CA ILE A 164 17.31 -36.49 23.24
C ILE A 164 16.45 -36.36 24.49
N ALA A 165 16.74 -37.22 25.48
CA ALA A 165 16.13 -37.17 26.80
C ALA A 165 16.48 -35.86 27.51
N ALA A 166 15.47 -35.19 28.05
CA ALA A 166 15.62 -34.03 28.90
C ALA A 166 16.21 -34.44 30.27
N PRO A 167 17.16 -33.67 30.83
CA PRO A 167 17.57 -33.91 32.21
C PRO A 167 16.50 -33.39 33.19
N ASP A 168 16.16 -34.24 34.11
CA ASP A 168 15.30 -34.04 35.26
C ASP A 168 15.98 -33.04 36.25
N LEU A 169 15.46 -31.82 36.36
CA LEU A 169 15.85 -30.89 37.40
C LEU A 169 14.71 -30.77 38.43
N SER A 170 14.75 -31.67 39.38
CA SER A 170 14.02 -31.50 40.64
C SER A 170 14.64 -30.37 41.43
N VAL A 171 13.90 -29.24 41.51
CA VAL A 171 14.21 -28.15 42.42
C VAL A 171 13.59 -28.47 43.78
N THR A 172 14.43 -28.72 44.76
CA THR A 172 14.06 -28.69 46.19
C THR A 172 13.94 -27.25 46.62
N ASP A 173 12.73 -26.91 47.08
CA ASP A 173 12.39 -25.68 47.82
C ASP A 173 12.98 -25.77 49.22
N ASP A 174 13.91 -24.88 49.56
CA ASP A 174 14.24 -24.57 50.96
C ASP A 174 14.43 -23.06 51.08
N GLY A 175 13.51 -22.46 51.81
CA GLY A 175 13.47 -21.06 52.13
C GLY A 175 14.60 -20.60 53.03
N ALA A 176 15.02 -19.34 52.78
CA ALA A 176 15.39 -18.39 53.84
C ALA A 176 15.54 -17.01 53.21
N ASP A 177 14.65 -16.15 53.60
CA ASP A 177 14.69 -14.71 53.50
C ASP A 177 15.92 -14.18 54.26
N ASP A 178 16.87 -13.55 53.57
CA ASP A 178 17.83 -12.65 54.22
C ASP A 178 18.21 -11.54 53.23
N GLY A 179 17.58 -10.37 53.44
CA GLY A 179 17.74 -9.18 52.63
C GLY A 179 19.16 -8.61 52.72
N PHE A 180 20.03 -9.02 51.79
CA PHE A 180 21.30 -8.34 51.55
C PHE A 180 21.07 -7.21 50.54
N VAL A 181 20.96 -5.97 51.06
CA VAL A 181 21.07 -4.77 50.26
C VAL A 181 22.51 -4.65 49.77
N VAL A 182 22.81 -5.17 48.59
CA VAL A 182 24.11 -4.96 47.94
C VAL A 182 24.20 -3.48 47.56
N SER A 183 25.00 -2.73 48.32
CA SER A 183 25.34 -1.37 48.00
C SER A 183 26.13 -1.33 46.66
N VAL A 184 25.44 -0.96 45.59
CA VAL A 184 26.06 -0.86 44.25
C VAL A 184 27.07 0.28 44.23
N LEU A 185 28.36 -0.05 44.22
CA LEU A 185 29.49 0.89 44.18
C LEU A 185 29.67 1.43 42.74
N ALA A 186 28.95 2.49 42.37
CA ALA A 186 29.14 3.21 41.12
C ALA A 186 29.35 4.70 41.35
N LYS A 187 30.35 5.28 40.70
CA LYS A 187 30.66 6.72 40.78
C LYS A 187 29.54 7.57 40.12
N PRO A 188 29.26 8.82 40.61
CA PRO A 188 28.17 9.65 40.12
C PRO A 188 28.12 9.82 38.57
N PRO A 189 29.25 9.99 37.83
CA PRO A 189 29.22 10.08 36.39
C PRO A 189 28.74 8.80 35.68
N ILE A 190 29.03 7.62 36.26
CA ILE A 190 28.67 6.31 35.72
C ILE A 190 27.18 6.04 35.94
N ARG A 191 26.62 6.43 37.10
CA ARG A 191 25.18 6.39 37.38
C ARG A 191 24.38 7.29 36.42
N LYS A 192 24.95 8.45 36.06
CA LYS A 192 24.35 9.35 35.06
C LYS A 192 24.35 8.70 33.68
N LEU A 193 25.47 8.13 33.23
CA LEU A 193 25.62 7.45 31.94
C LEU A 193 24.66 6.25 31.85
N ALA A 194 24.54 5.44 32.89
CA ALA A 194 23.61 4.30 32.92
C ALA A 194 22.14 4.77 32.80
N ARG A 195 21.78 5.87 33.50
CA ARG A 195 20.44 6.47 33.39
C ARG A 195 20.18 7.01 31.98
N ASP A 196 21.14 7.70 31.37
CA ASP A 196 21.04 8.27 30.02
C ASP A 196 20.90 7.16 28.92
N LEU A 197 21.44 5.96 29.20
CA LEU A 197 21.35 4.78 28.37
C LEU A 197 20.20 3.82 28.73
N GLY A 198 19.41 4.12 29.77
CA GLY A 198 18.28 3.31 30.21
C GLY A 198 18.66 1.98 30.88
N ILE A 199 19.87 1.90 31.48
CA ILE A 199 20.40 0.69 32.12
C ILE A 199 20.28 0.77 33.60
N ASP A 200 19.74 -0.29 34.23
CA ASP A 200 19.67 -0.41 35.69
C ASP A 200 21.05 -0.87 36.25
N VAL A 201 21.69 0.02 36.97
CA VAL A 201 23.00 -0.23 37.63
C VAL A 201 22.95 -1.37 38.66
N GLN A 202 21.77 -1.72 39.19
CA GLN A 202 21.63 -2.80 40.17
C GLN A 202 21.78 -4.20 39.55
N LEU A 203 21.59 -4.30 38.24
CA LEU A 203 21.69 -5.54 37.49
C LEU A 203 23.08 -5.77 36.86
N LEU A 204 24.02 -4.82 37.05
CA LEU A 204 25.35 -4.90 36.46
C LEU A 204 26.38 -5.48 37.46
N HIS A 205 27.20 -6.39 36.97
CA HIS A 205 28.41 -6.83 37.66
C HIS A 205 29.55 -5.87 37.37
N GLY A 206 30.08 -5.22 38.38
CA GLY A 206 31.22 -4.31 38.23
C GLY A 206 32.54 -5.06 38.03
N THR A 207 33.29 -4.70 36.96
CA THR A 207 34.63 -5.26 36.66
C THR A 207 35.78 -4.42 37.26
N GLY A 208 35.46 -3.32 37.92
CA GLY A 208 36.46 -2.45 38.54
C GLY A 208 36.96 -2.95 39.89
N PRO A 209 38.01 -2.30 40.49
CA PRO A 209 38.51 -2.62 41.82
C PRO A 209 37.38 -2.59 42.84
N ASP A 210 37.38 -3.56 43.76
CA ASP A 210 36.37 -3.74 44.80
C ASP A 210 34.92 -3.92 44.29
N GLY A 211 34.78 -4.47 43.04
CA GLY A 211 33.48 -4.69 42.45
C GLY A 211 32.76 -3.42 41.97
N THR A 212 33.52 -2.32 41.78
CA THR A 212 32.95 -1.07 41.27
C THR A 212 32.56 -1.17 39.79
N ILE A 213 31.37 -0.62 39.47
CA ILE A 213 30.89 -0.55 38.10
C ILE A 213 31.69 0.53 37.35
N THR A 214 32.27 0.12 36.22
CA THR A 214 33.08 0.97 35.34
C THR A 214 32.22 1.50 34.18
N ARG A 215 32.77 2.45 33.43
CA ARG A 215 32.14 2.97 32.23
C ARG A 215 31.97 1.89 31.14
N SER A 216 32.99 1.02 30.99
CA SER A 216 32.95 -0.08 30.04
C SER A 216 31.87 -1.12 30.34
N ASP A 217 31.52 -1.34 31.62
CA ASP A 217 30.46 -2.25 32.01
C ASP A 217 29.09 -1.73 31.57
N VAL A 218 28.86 -0.43 31.69
CA VAL A 218 27.63 0.22 31.24
C VAL A 218 27.54 0.24 29.72
N GLU A 219 28.63 0.52 29.02
CA GLU A 219 28.67 0.51 27.57
C GLU A 219 28.49 -0.90 26.99
N ALA A 220 29.13 -1.93 27.57
CA ALA A 220 28.96 -3.33 27.16
C ALA A 220 27.50 -3.82 27.42
N ALA A 221 26.89 -3.43 28.52
CA ALA A 221 25.48 -3.74 28.80
C ALA A 221 24.54 -3.01 27.81
N ALA A 222 24.85 -1.79 27.39
CA ALA A 222 24.12 -1.04 26.38
C ALA A 222 24.20 -1.72 25.01
N ASP A 223 25.36 -2.22 24.64
CA ASP A 223 25.56 -2.93 23.35
C ASP A 223 24.88 -4.29 23.36
N THR A 224 24.92 -5.01 24.49
CA THR A 224 24.17 -6.26 24.67
C THR A 224 22.65 -6.03 24.63
N SER A 225 22.17 -4.94 25.22
CA SER A 225 20.75 -4.53 25.17
C SER A 225 20.31 -4.08 23.77
N ARG A 226 21.21 -3.50 22.97
CA ARG A 226 20.97 -3.15 21.57
C ARG A 226 20.98 -4.35 20.63
N GLN A 227 21.79 -5.37 20.93
CA GLN A 227 21.83 -6.62 20.15
C GLN A 227 20.70 -7.57 20.51
N ALA A 228 20.20 -7.54 21.73
CA ALA A 228 18.93 -8.14 22.10
C ALA A 228 17.81 -7.18 21.70
N ALA A 229 17.45 -7.14 20.39
CA ALA A 229 16.11 -6.70 20.05
C ALA A 229 15.15 -7.52 20.93
N PRO A 230 14.20 -6.91 21.68
CA PRO A 230 13.30 -7.67 22.50
C PRO A 230 12.50 -8.57 21.58
N THR A 231 12.89 -9.84 21.45
CA THR A 231 11.95 -10.89 21.11
C THR A 231 10.95 -10.85 22.25
N ARG A 232 9.87 -10.09 22.05
CA ARG A 232 8.71 -10.11 22.94
C ARG A 232 8.38 -11.58 23.11
N PRO A 233 8.46 -12.12 24.33
CA PRO A 233 8.10 -13.52 24.55
C PRO A 233 6.70 -13.69 23.98
N LEU A 234 6.53 -14.60 23.05
CA LEU A 234 5.18 -14.98 22.59
C LEU A 234 4.42 -15.38 23.86
N PRO A 235 3.24 -14.78 24.13
CA PRO A 235 2.43 -15.15 25.28
C PRO A 235 2.26 -16.67 25.24
N ARG A 236 2.77 -17.38 26.21
CA ARG A 236 2.56 -18.83 26.34
C ARG A 236 1.10 -19.03 26.71
N GLY A 237 0.27 -19.31 25.68
CA GLY A 237 -1.14 -19.63 25.84
C GLY A 237 -2.06 -18.41 25.73
N GLY A 238 -2.77 -18.29 24.61
CA GLY A 238 -3.85 -17.31 24.41
C GLY A 238 -3.84 -16.73 22.99
N GLU A 239 -5.02 -16.42 22.51
CA GLU A 239 -5.25 -15.69 21.26
C GLU A 239 -5.18 -14.19 21.55
N GLU A 240 -4.47 -13.41 20.73
CA GLU A 240 -4.53 -11.94 20.74
C GLU A 240 -5.57 -11.50 19.71
N ARG A 241 -6.62 -10.82 20.14
CA ARG A 241 -7.65 -10.27 19.24
C ARG A 241 -7.32 -8.83 18.93
N ILE A 242 -7.03 -8.55 17.65
CA ILE A 242 -6.68 -7.20 17.17
C ILE A 242 -7.88 -6.67 16.39
N PRO A 243 -8.50 -5.55 16.79
CA PRO A 243 -9.64 -4.97 16.08
C PRO A 243 -9.21 -4.48 14.68
N ILE A 244 -10.07 -4.71 13.69
CA ILE A 244 -9.89 -4.26 12.30
C ILE A 244 -10.55 -2.89 12.17
N ARG A 245 -9.75 -1.80 12.25
CA ARG A 245 -10.24 -0.42 12.21
C ARG A 245 -9.35 0.46 11.34
N GLY A 246 -9.88 1.63 10.92
CA GLY A 246 -9.17 2.68 10.20
C GLY A 246 -8.46 2.16 8.95
N VAL A 247 -7.18 2.53 8.76
CA VAL A 247 -6.37 2.17 7.58
C VAL A 247 -6.39 0.66 7.30
N ARG A 248 -6.35 -0.19 8.34
CA ARG A 248 -6.38 -1.66 8.16
C ARG A 248 -7.71 -2.14 7.56
N LYS A 249 -8.86 -1.58 8.03
CA LYS A 249 -10.20 -1.90 7.48
C LYS A 249 -10.27 -1.47 6.01
N ALA A 250 -9.88 -0.22 5.71
CA ALA A 250 -9.90 0.33 4.36
C ALA A 250 -8.98 -0.45 3.39
N THR A 251 -7.76 -0.77 3.82
CA THR A 251 -6.84 -1.58 3.00
C THR A 251 -7.38 -2.98 2.73
N ALA A 252 -7.95 -3.65 3.75
CA ALA A 252 -8.54 -4.97 3.58
C ALA A 252 -9.67 -4.95 2.55
N GLN A 253 -10.58 -3.97 2.66
CA GLN A 253 -11.69 -3.80 1.70
C GLN A 253 -11.17 -3.52 0.29
N ALA A 254 -10.19 -2.62 0.14
CA ALA A 254 -9.59 -2.30 -1.16
C ALA A 254 -8.94 -3.53 -1.81
N MET A 255 -8.22 -4.34 -1.04
CA MET A 255 -7.57 -5.56 -1.56
C MET A 255 -8.60 -6.62 -1.95
N VAL A 256 -9.62 -6.86 -1.14
CA VAL A 256 -10.71 -7.79 -1.47
C VAL A 256 -11.43 -7.34 -2.74
N ASN A 257 -11.81 -6.07 -2.84
CA ASN A 257 -12.46 -5.53 -4.03
C ASN A 257 -11.58 -5.71 -5.28
N SER A 258 -10.28 -5.40 -5.19
CA SER A 258 -9.37 -5.55 -6.31
C SER A 258 -9.30 -7.01 -6.80
N VAL A 259 -9.11 -7.97 -5.88
CA VAL A 259 -8.97 -9.39 -6.25
C VAL A 259 -10.26 -9.96 -6.83
N LEU A 260 -11.43 -9.52 -6.34
CA LEU A 260 -12.71 -10.03 -6.81
C LEU A 260 -13.17 -9.40 -8.13
N THR A 261 -12.75 -8.16 -8.43
CA THR A 261 -13.23 -7.43 -9.62
C THR A 261 -12.24 -7.40 -10.77
N VAL A 262 -10.94 -7.58 -10.49
CA VAL A 262 -9.87 -7.49 -11.48
C VAL A 262 -9.30 -8.87 -11.78
N PRO A 263 -9.38 -9.38 -13.02
CA PRO A 263 -8.69 -10.60 -13.42
C PRO A 263 -7.19 -10.33 -13.54
N HIS A 264 -6.45 -10.59 -12.43
CA HIS A 264 -5.01 -10.37 -12.34
C HIS A 264 -4.23 -11.38 -13.16
N VAL A 265 -3.29 -10.88 -13.96
CA VAL A 265 -2.20 -11.66 -14.54
C VAL A 265 -0.88 -11.06 -14.09
N THR A 266 0.11 -11.89 -13.78
CA THR A 266 1.45 -11.42 -13.40
C THR A 266 2.50 -12.03 -14.31
N GLU A 267 3.30 -11.17 -14.92
CA GLU A 267 4.46 -11.55 -15.73
C GLU A 267 5.76 -11.22 -15.01
N PHE A 268 6.79 -12.04 -15.21
CA PHE A 268 8.07 -11.91 -14.53
C PHE A 268 9.21 -11.80 -15.53
N THR A 269 10.21 -10.99 -15.22
CA THR A 269 11.46 -10.97 -15.95
C THR A 269 12.64 -10.75 -15.00
N THR A 270 13.68 -11.57 -15.15
CA THR A 270 14.94 -11.43 -14.38
C THR A 270 16.00 -10.80 -15.26
N ILE A 271 16.65 -9.75 -14.77
CA ILE A 271 17.53 -8.88 -15.54
C ILE A 271 18.85 -8.57 -14.83
N ASP A 272 19.88 -8.30 -15.63
CA ASP A 272 21.17 -7.80 -15.19
C ASP A 272 21.17 -6.28 -15.08
N VAL A 273 21.06 -5.75 -13.87
CA VAL A 273 21.03 -4.30 -13.57
C VAL A 273 22.40 -3.71 -13.18
N THR A 274 23.49 -4.39 -13.53
CA THR A 274 24.86 -3.91 -13.16
C THR A 274 25.16 -2.52 -13.73
N ARG A 275 24.68 -2.21 -14.95
CA ARG A 275 24.85 -0.86 -15.53
C ARG A 275 24.01 0.18 -14.79
N SER A 276 22.78 -0.18 -14.40
CA SER A 276 21.93 0.68 -13.55
C SER A 276 22.58 0.97 -12.20
N MET A 277 23.18 -0.02 -11.55
CA MET A 277 23.90 0.20 -10.28
C MET A 277 25.07 1.16 -10.44
N ARG A 278 25.84 1.04 -11.53
CA ARG A 278 26.92 1.98 -11.86
C ARG A 278 26.36 3.38 -12.19
N ALA A 279 25.23 3.46 -12.89
CA ALA A 279 24.57 4.74 -13.16
C ALA A 279 24.13 5.43 -11.86
N VAL A 280 23.54 4.70 -10.91
CA VAL A 280 23.18 5.21 -9.58
C VAL A 280 24.41 5.77 -8.86
N THR A 281 25.56 5.07 -8.89
CA THR A 281 26.81 5.55 -8.28
C THR A 281 27.26 6.87 -8.90
N ARG A 282 27.26 6.97 -10.23
CA ARG A 282 27.64 8.20 -10.95
C ARG A 282 26.68 9.36 -10.68
N LEU A 283 25.35 9.10 -10.65
CA LEU A 283 24.34 10.14 -10.35
C LEU A 283 24.57 10.76 -8.97
N ARG A 284 25.04 9.98 -7.98
CA ARG A 284 25.34 10.49 -6.62
C ARG A 284 26.52 11.48 -6.59
N GLU A 285 27.38 11.44 -7.59
CA GLU A 285 28.55 12.31 -7.71
C GLU A 285 28.23 13.63 -8.43
N LEU A 286 27.05 13.74 -9.08
CA LEU A 286 26.66 14.93 -9.80
C LEU A 286 26.10 16.00 -8.85
N PRO A 287 26.45 17.30 -9.07
CA PRO A 287 25.98 18.41 -8.23
C PRO A 287 24.44 18.50 -8.12
N GLU A 288 23.73 18.15 -9.18
CA GLU A 288 22.25 18.20 -9.24
C GLU A 288 21.56 17.23 -8.26
N PHE A 289 22.33 16.25 -7.73
CA PHE A 289 21.85 15.24 -6.78
C PHE A 289 22.52 15.34 -5.40
N ALA A 290 23.28 16.41 -5.13
CA ALA A 290 24.03 16.56 -3.87
C ALA A 290 23.13 16.60 -2.63
N ASP A 291 21.91 17.11 -2.77
CA ASP A 291 20.90 17.28 -1.71
C ASP A 291 19.93 16.12 -1.58
N VAL A 292 20.08 15.05 -2.39
CA VAL A 292 19.09 13.98 -2.47
C VAL A 292 19.70 12.58 -2.46
N LYS A 293 19.05 11.64 -1.76
CA LYS A 293 19.47 10.24 -1.76
C LYS A 293 19.04 9.55 -3.05
N VAL A 294 20.00 9.29 -3.96
CA VAL A 294 19.74 8.52 -5.18
C VAL A 294 19.74 7.02 -4.87
N SER A 295 18.66 6.32 -5.25
CA SER A 295 18.50 4.87 -5.09
C SER A 295 18.15 4.22 -6.44
N PRO A 296 18.27 2.89 -6.59
CA PRO A 296 17.85 2.20 -7.82
C PRO A 296 16.37 2.42 -8.18
N LEU A 297 15.51 2.67 -7.18
CA LEU A 297 14.09 2.98 -7.39
C LEU A 297 13.88 4.20 -8.31
N LEU A 298 14.80 5.18 -8.29
CA LEU A 298 14.74 6.32 -9.21
C LEU A 298 14.80 5.89 -10.68
N LEU A 299 15.68 4.94 -11.00
CA LEU A 299 15.80 4.43 -12.38
C LEU A 299 14.59 3.55 -12.75
N VAL A 300 14.06 2.76 -11.80
CA VAL A 300 12.82 2.00 -12.00
C VAL A 300 11.66 2.94 -12.28
N ALA A 301 11.48 3.99 -11.48
CA ALA A 301 10.45 5.00 -11.70
C ALA A 301 10.59 5.66 -13.08
N LYS A 302 11.82 6.07 -13.47
CA LYS A 302 12.05 6.67 -14.81
C LYS A 302 11.76 5.69 -15.93
N ALA A 303 12.15 4.42 -15.80
CA ALA A 303 11.85 3.37 -16.80
C ALA A 303 10.35 3.21 -17.01
N ILE A 304 9.59 3.19 -15.91
CA ILE A 304 8.12 3.09 -15.95
C ILE A 304 7.51 4.30 -16.64
N LEU A 305 7.90 5.53 -16.26
CA LEU A 305 7.37 6.75 -16.88
C LEU A 305 7.59 6.76 -18.39
N LEU A 306 8.77 6.33 -18.85
CA LEU A 306 9.07 6.20 -20.28
C LEU A 306 8.29 5.06 -20.95
N GLY A 307 8.01 3.98 -20.21
CA GLY A 307 7.16 2.89 -20.68
C GLY A 307 5.71 3.33 -20.85
N LEU A 308 5.16 4.05 -19.86
CA LEU A 308 3.77 4.54 -19.88
C LEU A 308 3.52 5.55 -21.00
N GLU A 309 4.51 6.39 -21.32
CA GLU A 309 4.48 7.27 -22.51
C GLU A 309 4.30 6.47 -23.81
N ARG A 310 5.00 5.34 -23.93
CA ARG A 310 4.94 4.48 -25.13
C ARG A 310 3.71 3.58 -25.16
N TYR A 311 3.26 3.12 -24.01
CA TYR A 311 2.13 2.20 -23.85
C TYR A 311 1.05 2.79 -22.94
N PRO A 312 0.33 3.83 -23.38
CA PRO A 312 -0.61 4.57 -22.53
C PRO A 312 -1.76 3.73 -21.99
N MET A 313 -2.14 2.64 -22.65
CA MET A 313 -3.15 1.69 -22.16
C MET A 313 -2.77 1.07 -20.80
N VAL A 314 -1.47 0.97 -20.47
CA VAL A 314 -1.01 0.47 -19.16
C VAL A 314 -1.28 1.48 -18.04
N ASN A 315 -1.52 2.75 -18.39
CA ASN A 315 -1.86 3.84 -17.46
C ASN A 315 -3.35 4.21 -17.57
N SER A 316 -4.23 3.24 -17.41
CA SER A 316 -5.67 3.42 -17.59
C SER A 316 -6.49 2.94 -16.39
N THR A 317 -7.80 3.07 -16.47
CA THR A 317 -8.76 2.60 -15.49
C THR A 317 -9.94 1.96 -16.23
N TRP A 318 -10.41 0.84 -15.73
CA TRP A 318 -11.66 0.23 -16.13
C TRP A 318 -12.83 0.94 -15.43
N ASP A 319 -13.66 1.64 -16.21
CA ASP A 319 -14.85 2.34 -15.71
C ASP A 319 -16.10 1.51 -16.05
N GLU A 320 -16.44 0.59 -15.15
CA GLU A 320 -17.58 -0.32 -15.30
C GLU A 320 -18.91 0.43 -15.42
N PRO A 321 -19.21 1.47 -14.58
CA PRO A 321 -20.46 2.21 -14.64
C PRO A 321 -20.75 2.86 -15.99
N ASN A 322 -19.70 3.35 -16.67
CA ASN A 322 -19.82 4.02 -17.95
C ASN A 322 -19.50 3.08 -19.14
N GLY A 323 -19.03 1.86 -18.88
CA GLY A 323 -18.64 0.90 -19.93
C GLY A 323 -17.42 1.35 -20.75
N GLU A 324 -16.47 2.08 -20.12
CA GLU A 324 -15.34 2.71 -20.80
C GLU A 324 -13.98 2.29 -20.20
N ILE A 325 -12.92 2.41 -20.99
CA ILE A 325 -11.54 2.40 -20.51
C ILE A 325 -11.02 3.83 -20.56
N VAL A 326 -10.74 4.39 -19.38
CA VAL A 326 -10.22 5.75 -19.25
C VAL A 326 -8.70 5.74 -19.30
N VAL A 327 -8.12 6.14 -20.43
CA VAL A 327 -6.66 6.27 -20.61
C VAL A 327 -6.19 7.60 -20.04
N LYS A 328 -5.26 7.55 -19.08
CA LYS A 328 -4.72 8.73 -18.40
C LYS A 328 -3.44 9.20 -19.09
N HIS A 329 -3.41 10.45 -19.55
CA HIS A 329 -2.22 11.07 -20.15
C HIS A 329 -1.32 11.77 -19.13
N TYR A 330 -1.68 11.72 -17.86
CA TYR A 330 -0.86 12.13 -16.72
C TYR A 330 -0.46 10.88 -15.92
N VAL A 331 0.64 10.92 -15.19
CA VAL A 331 1.07 9.79 -14.34
C VAL A 331 1.17 10.25 -12.89
N ASN A 332 0.24 9.79 -12.07
CA ASN A 332 0.33 9.89 -10.62
C ASN A 332 0.98 8.60 -10.10
N LEU A 333 2.31 8.65 -9.94
CA LEU A 333 3.12 7.48 -9.66
C LEU A 333 3.06 7.09 -8.19
N GLY A 334 2.34 6.02 -7.87
CA GLY A 334 2.24 5.44 -6.54
C GLY A 334 3.52 4.73 -6.12
N ILE A 335 3.93 4.94 -4.88
CA ILE A 335 5.05 4.22 -4.26
C ILE A 335 4.55 3.54 -2.99
N ALA A 336 4.52 2.21 -3.00
CA ALA A 336 4.11 1.45 -1.82
C ALA A 336 5.11 1.64 -0.68
N ALA A 337 4.63 2.11 0.46
CA ALA A 337 5.44 2.40 1.64
C ALA A 337 4.91 1.64 2.87
N ALA A 338 5.77 0.86 3.52
CA ALA A 338 5.47 0.25 4.80
C ALA A 338 5.61 1.29 5.92
N THR A 339 4.54 1.46 6.72
CA THR A 339 4.52 2.37 7.87
C THR A 339 4.10 1.63 9.14
N PRO A 340 4.31 2.22 10.32
CA PRO A 340 3.81 1.64 11.58
C PRO A 340 2.29 1.45 11.62
N ARG A 341 1.54 2.25 10.82
CA ARG A 341 0.08 2.15 10.71
C ARG A 341 -0.39 1.11 9.68
N GLY A 342 0.51 0.54 8.88
CA GLY A 342 0.24 -0.39 7.80
C GLY A 342 0.83 0.06 6.46
N LEU A 343 0.47 -0.64 5.38
CA LEU A 343 0.88 -0.30 4.03
C LEU A 343 0.06 0.89 3.51
N VAL A 344 0.73 1.93 3.05
CA VAL A 344 0.13 3.08 2.36
C VAL A 344 0.75 3.25 0.98
N VAL A 345 0.00 3.82 0.03
CA VAL A 345 0.46 4.03 -1.34
C VAL A 345 0.27 5.51 -1.73
N PRO A 346 1.08 6.42 -1.17
CA PRO A 346 1.10 7.79 -1.65
C PRO A 346 1.65 7.87 -3.08
N ASN A 347 1.26 8.92 -3.82
CA ASN A 347 1.69 9.08 -5.20
C ASN A 347 2.28 10.45 -5.50
N ILE A 348 3.20 10.49 -6.47
CA ILE A 348 3.82 11.69 -7.02
C ILE A 348 2.96 12.13 -8.19
N LYS A 349 2.32 13.29 -8.06
CA LYS A 349 1.44 13.84 -9.09
C LYS A 349 2.24 14.31 -10.31
N ASN A 350 1.72 14.02 -11.52
CA ASN A 350 2.32 14.42 -12.80
C ASN A 350 3.82 14.08 -12.88
N ALA A 351 4.17 12.86 -12.47
CA ALA A 351 5.55 12.41 -12.37
C ALA A 351 6.27 12.39 -13.74
N GLU A 352 5.54 12.26 -14.84
CA GLU A 352 6.02 12.30 -16.22
C GLU A 352 6.69 13.63 -16.56
N ALA A 353 6.20 14.74 -16.01
CA ALA A 353 6.72 16.08 -16.27
C ALA A 353 8.01 16.40 -15.49
N LEU A 354 8.40 15.55 -14.53
CA LEU A 354 9.53 15.81 -13.66
C LEU A 354 10.86 15.45 -14.32
N SER A 355 11.85 16.33 -14.17
CA SER A 355 13.25 16.01 -14.45
C SER A 355 13.73 14.93 -13.46
N LEU A 356 14.82 14.22 -13.82
CA LEU A 356 15.36 13.16 -12.97
C LEU A 356 15.75 13.62 -11.55
N PRO A 357 16.38 14.81 -11.35
CA PRO A 357 16.62 15.34 -10.00
C PRO A 357 15.34 15.68 -9.24
N GLN A 358 14.31 16.25 -9.91
CA GLN A 358 13.03 16.55 -9.30
C GLN A 358 12.30 15.28 -8.87
N LEU A 359 12.29 14.24 -9.72
CA LEU A 359 11.72 12.94 -9.39
C LEU A 359 12.42 12.31 -8.18
N ALA A 360 13.76 12.42 -8.10
CA ALA A 360 14.52 11.94 -6.95
C ALA A 360 14.11 12.65 -5.65
N ARG A 361 13.98 13.98 -5.67
CA ARG A 361 13.52 14.76 -4.52
C ARG A 361 12.10 14.37 -4.11
N SER A 362 11.19 14.22 -5.08
CA SER A 362 9.81 13.82 -4.82
C SER A 362 9.72 12.42 -4.19
N ILE A 363 10.50 11.44 -4.68
CA ILE A 363 10.56 10.09 -4.09
C ILE A 363 11.08 10.16 -2.64
N ASN A 364 12.12 10.96 -2.37
CA ASN A 364 12.66 11.10 -1.02
C ASN A 364 11.69 11.79 -0.07
N ALA A 365 11.05 12.87 -0.49
CA ALA A 365 10.04 13.60 0.29
C ALA A 365 8.85 12.69 0.64
N LEU A 366 8.31 11.98 -0.36
CA LEU A 366 7.24 11.00 -0.18
C LEU A 366 7.62 9.92 0.84
N ALA A 367 8.83 9.34 0.72
CA ALA A 367 9.30 8.30 1.62
C ALA A 367 9.50 8.81 3.06
N LEU A 368 9.92 10.06 3.24
CA LEU A 368 10.07 10.70 4.55
C LEU A 368 8.69 10.91 5.19
N THR A 369 7.76 11.56 4.48
CA THR A 369 6.39 11.82 4.93
C THR A 369 5.66 10.54 5.32
N ALA A 370 5.84 9.46 4.52
CA ALA A 370 5.24 8.17 4.82
C ALA A 370 5.80 7.54 6.10
N ARG A 371 7.13 7.58 6.31
CA ARG A 371 7.76 7.04 7.54
C ARG A 371 7.34 7.78 8.80
N GLU A 372 7.12 9.09 8.69
CA GLU A 372 6.65 9.94 9.79
C GLU A 372 5.13 9.79 10.05
N GLY A 373 4.44 8.97 9.23
CA GLY A 373 2.99 8.76 9.36
C GLY A 373 2.14 9.97 9.01
N ARG A 374 2.71 10.95 8.27
CA ARG A 374 2.07 12.24 7.90
C ARG A 374 1.47 12.23 6.50
N THR A 375 1.38 11.07 5.84
CA THR A 375 0.73 10.94 4.52
C THR A 375 -0.74 11.31 4.64
N SER A 376 -1.17 12.30 3.88
CA SER A 376 -2.57 12.71 3.81
C SER A 376 -3.40 11.80 2.90
N VAL A 377 -4.72 11.84 3.02
CA VAL A 377 -5.63 11.12 2.11
C VAL A 377 -5.48 11.63 0.68
N ALA A 378 -5.31 12.95 0.49
CA ALA A 378 -5.10 13.56 -0.82
C ALA A 378 -3.84 13.05 -1.54
N ASP A 379 -2.77 12.74 -0.77
CA ASP A 379 -1.54 12.17 -1.32
C ASP A 379 -1.72 10.74 -1.84
N MET A 380 -2.70 10.00 -1.31
CA MET A 380 -3.00 8.62 -1.69
C MET A 380 -4.05 8.52 -2.82
N GLN A 381 -4.85 9.56 -3.03
CA GLN A 381 -5.90 9.56 -4.03
C GLN A 381 -5.36 9.76 -5.46
N ARG A 382 -6.14 9.26 -6.45
CA ARG A 382 -5.89 9.42 -7.88
C ARG A 382 -4.55 8.87 -8.35
N GLY A 383 -4.05 7.80 -7.73
CA GLY A 383 -2.95 7.02 -8.28
C GLY A 383 -3.30 6.52 -9.68
N SER A 384 -2.31 6.34 -10.54
CA SER A 384 -2.54 5.83 -11.89
C SER A 384 -1.70 4.60 -12.22
N PHE A 385 -0.54 4.46 -11.60
CA PHE A 385 0.34 3.31 -11.67
C PHE A 385 1.17 3.21 -10.39
N THR A 386 1.36 2.02 -9.85
CA THR A 386 2.09 1.83 -8.58
C THR A 386 3.39 1.03 -8.75
N ILE A 387 4.41 1.41 -7.98
CA ILE A 387 5.64 0.63 -7.76
C ILE A 387 5.64 0.10 -6.34
N THR A 388 5.90 -1.20 -6.16
CA THR A 388 6.18 -1.79 -4.86
C THR A 388 7.60 -2.35 -4.81
N ASN A 389 8.41 -1.87 -3.88
CA ASN A 389 9.78 -2.33 -3.70
C ASN A 389 9.84 -3.38 -2.58
N VAL A 390 9.74 -4.66 -2.95
CA VAL A 390 9.86 -5.79 -2.01
C VAL A 390 11.32 -6.16 -1.74
N GLY A 391 12.23 -5.69 -2.58
CA GLY A 391 13.66 -5.95 -2.47
C GLY A 391 14.30 -5.40 -1.19
N VAL A 392 13.72 -4.36 -0.59
CA VAL A 392 14.19 -3.80 0.70
C VAL A 392 14.03 -4.78 1.86
N PHE A 393 13.16 -5.77 1.71
CA PHE A 393 12.96 -6.87 2.68
C PHE A 393 13.74 -8.13 2.32
N GLY A 394 14.59 -8.08 1.29
CA GLY A 394 15.37 -9.23 0.81
C GLY A 394 14.57 -10.23 -0.01
N VAL A 395 13.38 -9.88 -0.49
CA VAL A 395 12.51 -10.73 -1.31
C VAL A 395 12.87 -10.56 -2.78
N ASP A 396 13.01 -11.66 -3.51
CA ASP A 396 13.44 -11.64 -4.91
C ASP A 396 12.33 -11.20 -5.87
N THR A 397 11.07 -11.56 -5.58
CA THR A 397 9.90 -11.16 -6.37
C THR A 397 8.60 -11.45 -5.60
N GLY A 398 7.46 -11.05 -6.16
CA GLY A 398 6.13 -11.34 -5.65
C GLY A 398 5.07 -11.06 -6.70
N THR A 399 3.81 -11.42 -6.41
CA THR A 399 2.64 -11.12 -7.24
C THR A 399 1.85 -9.99 -6.58
N PRO A 400 2.14 -8.71 -6.90
CA PRO A 400 1.45 -7.60 -6.24
C PRO A 400 -0.03 -7.53 -6.67
N ILE A 401 -0.89 -7.16 -5.72
CA ILE A 401 -2.31 -6.89 -6.00
C ILE A 401 -2.42 -5.45 -6.53
N ILE A 402 -3.20 -5.25 -7.58
CA ILE A 402 -3.41 -3.95 -8.23
C ILE A 402 -4.23 -3.05 -7.29
N ASN A 403 -3.85 -1.79 -7.15
CA ASN A 403 -4.66 -0.84 -6.39
C ASN A 403 -5.97 -0.53 -7.15
N PRO A 404 -7.09 -0.37 -6.44
CA PRO A 404 -8.34 0.03 -7.08
C PRO A 404 -8.19 1.30 -7.92
N GLY A 405 -8.71 1.28 -9.16
CA GLY A 405 -8.61 2.39 -10.10
C GLY A 405 -7.30 2.50 -10.89
N GLU A 406 -6.40 1.52 -10.75
CA GLU A 406 -5.19 1.37 -11.57
C GLU A 406 -5.31 0.14 -12.47
N ALA A 407 -4.63 0.16 -13.62
CA ALA A 407 -4.59 -0.99 -14.53
C ALA A 407 -3.41 -1.93 -14.26
N ALA A 408 -2.35 -1.45 -13.61
CA ALA A 408 -1.16 -2.25 -13.37
C ALA A 408 -0.32 -1.76 -12.17
N ILE A 409 0.48 -2.68 -11.64
CA ILE A 409 1.46 -2.46 -10.56
C ILE A 409 2.74 -3.23 -10.86
N LEU A 410 3.91 -2.60 -10.66
CA LEU A 410 5.21 -3.25 -10.80
C LEU A 410 5.83 -3.54 -9.44
N ALA A 411 6.16 -4.81 -9.18
CA ALA A 411 7.02 -5.20 -8.07
C ALA A 411 8.48 -5.24 -8.53
N PHE A 412 9.34 -4.67 -7.68
CA PHE A 412 10.77 -4.59 -7.87
C PHE A 412 11.47 -5.37 -6.76
N GLY A 413 12.18 -6.44 -7.11
CA GLY A 413 12.81 -7.37 -6.21
C GLY A 413 14.16 -6.94 -5.66
N ALA A 414 14.76 -7.78 -4.83
CA ALA A 414 16.10 -7.54 -4.28
C ALA A 414 17.15 -7.53 -5.39
N ILE A 415 18.07 -6.56 -5.32
CA ILE A 415 19.25 -6.55 -6.19
C ILE A 415 20.38 -7.30 -5.47
N ARG A 416 20.83 -8.40 -6.07
CA ARG A 416 21.91 -9.22 -5.51
C ARG A 416 22.97 -9.55 -6.55
N GLU A 417 24.20 -9.74 -6.12
CA GLU A 417 25.20 -10.34 -6.99
C GLU A 417 24.91 -11.82 -7.20
N GLN A 418 24.80 -12.22 -8.47
CA GLN A 418 24.54 -13.60 -8.89
C GLN A 418 25.44 -13.97 -10.07
N PRO A 419 25.78 -15.26 -10.26
CA PRO A 419 26.45 -15.73 -11.45
C PRO A 419 25.53 -15.53 -12.67
N TRP A 420 26.01 -14.78 -13.65
CA TRP A 420 25.26 -14.45 -14.85
C TRP A 420 26.10 -14.61 -16.11
N VAL A 421 25.50 -15.13 -17.17
CA VAL A 421 26.21 -15.24 -18.46
C VAL A 421 26.28 -13.86 -19.12
N HIS A 422 27.46 -13.28 -19.16
CA HIS A 422 27.72 -12.00 -19.81
C HIS A 422 28.85 -12.13 -20.82
N ARG A 423 28.56 -11.84 -22.10
CA ARG A 423 29.51 -11.96 -23.24
C ARG A 423 30.17 -13.36 -23.31
N GLY A 424 29.35 -14.40 -23.17
CA GLY A 424 29.77 -15.80 -23.27
C GLY A 424 30.57 -16.32 -22.04
N LYS A 425 30.65 -15.57 -20.94
CA LYS A 425 31.36 -15.98 -19.71
C LYS A 425 30.46 -15.76 -18.52
N VAL A 426 30.52 -16.67 -17.54
CA VAL A 426 29.87 -16.51 -16.24
C VAL A 426 30.64 -15.46 -15.43
N LYS A 427 29.95 -14.43 -14.97
CA LYS A 427 30.51 -13.34 -14.16
C LYS A 427 29.54 -12.97 -13.03
N PRO A 428 30.03 -12.47 -11.87
CA PRO A 428 29.16 -11.85 -10.88
C PRO A 428 28.53 -10.59 -11.47
N ARG A 429 27.19 -10.51 -11.40
CA ARG A 429 26.39 -9.38 -11.89
C ARG A 429 25.31 -9.05 -10.87
N TYR A 430 24.94 -7.78 -10.79
CA TYR A 430 23.77 -7.38 -10.03
C TYR A 430 22.50 -7.76 -10.80
N VAL A 431 21.72 -8.67 -10.22
CA VAL A 431 20.52 -9.22 -10.85
C VAL A 431 19.32 -8.90 -9.97
N THR A 432 18.19 -8.61 -10.59
CA THR A 432 16.90 -8.43 -9.94
C THR A 432 15.80 -9.05 -10.78
N THR A 433 14.66 -9.32 -10.14
CA THR A 433 13.44 -9.76 -10.83
C THR A 433 12.39 -8.66 -10.75
N LEU A 434 11.79 -8.34 -11.87
CA LEU A 434 10.61 -7.49 -11.98
C LEU A 434 9.38 -8.36 -12.12
N ALA A 435 8.27 -7.98 -11.47
CA ALA A 435 6.97 -8.61 -11.63
C ALA A 435 5.93 -7.54 -11.95
N LEU A 436 5.26 -7.64 -13.07
CA LEU A 436 4.18 -6.76 -13.50
C LEU A 436 2.85 -7.48 -13.34
N SER A 437 2.01 -7.04 -12.41
CA SER A 437 0.61 -7.46 -12.34
C SER A 437 -0.26 -6.45 -13.08
N PHE A 438 -1.22 -6.93 -13.88
CA PHE A 438 -2.09 -6.07 -14.65
C PHE A 438 -3.51 -6.64 -14.78
N ASP A 439 -4.46 -5.74 -15.08
CA ASP A 439 -5.86 -6.06 -15.35
C ASP A 439 -5.99 -6.62 -16.78
N HIS A 440 -6.29 -7.92 -16.88
CA HIS A 440 -6.36 -8.60 -18.17
C HIS A 440 -7.59 -8.22 -19.02
N ARG A 441 -8.50 -7.41 -18.49
CA ARG A 441 -9.58 -6.80 -19.28
C ARG A 441 -9.07 -5.66 -20.17
N ILE A 442 -7.99 -5.00 -19.72
CA ILE A 442 -7.39 -3.81 -20.37
C ILE A 442 -6.10 -4.19 -21.10
N ILE A 443 -5.27 -4.99 -20.46
CA ILE A 443 -3.90 -5.30 -20.90
C ILE A 443 -3.84 -6.79 -21.21
N ASP A 444 -3.58 -7.11 -22.48
CA ASP A 444 -3.31 -8.48 -22.90
C ASP A 444 -1.84 -8.88 -22.66
N GLY A 445 -1.53 -10.16 -22.85
CA GLY A 445 -0.19 -10.69 -22.66
C GLY A 445 0.86 -10.07 -23.60
N GLU A 446 0.47 -9.63 -24.81
CA GLU A 446 1.39 -8.97 -25.73
C GLU A 446 1.76 -7.57 -25.21
N LEU A 447 0.77 -6.78 -24.81
CA LEU A 447 0.98 -5.42 -24.30
C LEU A 447 1.75 -5.44 -22.98
N GLY A 448 1.38 -6.32 -22.03
CA GLY A 448 2.08 -6.49 -20.76
C GLY A 448 3.53 -6.87 -20.94
N SER A 449 3.80 -7.90 -21.76
CA SER A 449 5.16 -8.36 -22.07
C SER A 449 6.02 -7.30 -22.76
N ARG A 450 5.46 -6.53 -23.70
CA ARG A 450 6.18 -5.44 -24.38
C ARG A 450 6.55 -4.31 -23.40
N PHE A 451 5.59 -3.90 -22.58
CA PHE A 451 5.83 -2.89 -21.55
C PHE A 451 6.91 -3.35 -20.57
N LEU A 452 6.78 -4.56 -20.01
CA LEU A 452 7.74 -5.12 -19.06
C LEU A 452 9.13 -5.27 -19.68
N ARG A 453 9.20 -5.69 -20.94
CA ARG A 453 10.46 -5.81 -21.69
C ARG A 453 11.14 -4.45 -21.90
N ASP A 454 10.39 -3.41 -22.25
CA ASP A 454 10.96 -2.06 -22.43
C ASP A 454 11.48 -1.48 -21.11
N VAL A 455 10.77 -1.68 -19.99
CA VAL A 455 11.24 -1.33 -18.65
C VAL A 455 12.53 -2.09 -18.32
N ALA A 456 12.57 -3.38 -18.61
CA ALA A 456 13.74 -4.24 -18.41
C ALA A 456 14.94 -3.76 -19.23
N MET A 457 14.79 -3.49 -20.53
CA MET A 457 15.83 -2.98 -21.41
C MET A 457 16.42 -1.65 -20.91
N PHE A 458 15.56 -0.75 -20.45
CA PHE A 458 16.04 0.50 -19.84
C PHE A 458 16.93 0.21 -18.63
N LEU A 459 16.53 -0.67 -17.74
CA LEU A 459 17.27 -1.00 -16.52
C LEU A 459 18.56 -1.79 -16.81
N GLU A 460 18.58 -2.59 -17.88
CA GLU A 460 19.82 -3.26 -18.36
C GLU A 460 20.85 -2.26 -18.88
N ASP A 461 20.42 -1.18 -19.55
CA ASP A 461 21.30 -0.13 -20.08
C ASP A 461 20.64 1.27 -20.11
N PRO A 462 20.59 1.99 -18.96
CA PRO A 462 19.90 3.27 -18.88
C PRO A 462 20.48 4.34 -19.80
N ALA A 463 21.81 4.37 -19.95
CA ALA A 463 22.49 5.39 -20.75
C ALA A 463 22.13 5.27 -22.24
N SER A 464 22.25 4.06 -22.81
CA SER A 464 21.89 3.83 -24.21
C SER A 464 20.41 4.05 -24.47
N SER A 465 19.54 3.67 -23.52
CA SER A 465 18.09 3.83 -23.64
C SER A 465 17.66 5.30 -23.61
N LEU A 466 18.34 6.15 -22.84
CA LEU A 466 18.09 7.60 -22.84
C LEU A 466 18.62 8.26 -24.13
N LEU A 467 19.81 7.90 -24.57
CA LEU A 467 20.38 8.44 -25.82
C LEU A 467 19.55 8.10 -27.06
N ALA A 468 18.95 6.93 -27.10
CA ALA A 468 18.09 6.51 -28.22
C ALA A 468 16.76 7.30 -28.30
N ARG A 469 16.44 8.14 -27.31
CA ARG A 469 15.23 8.97 -27.25
C ARG A 469 15.48 10.47 -27.43
N LEU A 470 16.77 10.87 -27.55
CA LEU A 470 17.21 12.22 -27.95
C LEU A 470 17.19 12.37 -29.45
#